data_a19dc55e3353c8aee55a56ce7bd287bd
#
_entry.id   a19dc55e3353c8aee55a56ce7bd287bd
#
_cell.length_a   1.000
_cell.length_b   1.000
_cell.length_c   1.000
_cell.angle_alpha   90.00
_cell.angle_beta   90.00
_cell.angle_gamma   90.00
#
_symmetry.space_group_name_H-M   'P 1'
#
loop_
_entity.id
_entity.type
_entity.pdbx_description
1 polymer ?
#
loop_
_entity_poly.entity_id
_entity_poly.type
_entity_poly.pdbx_seq_one_letter_code
_entity_poly.pdbx_strand_id
1 'polypeptide(L)'
;MKRREFLKILSGAIWPAIWPVAARAQYPGPPYGASPYPTSPYQAPPYQPQPNQAVPTAAIQTAAAPDDKSVGQVATLSGRATVTRANVAAVALKVADHIFENDALQTDLNSALGITFDDETTFSLSANTRIVVDKFVYEEGASGNAASFNVATGTAAFVASLVAKTGDMKISTDNATLGIRGTTGVVEVPAIGGANAPTIKLYPDTDGHVGRIEVFDRQGGRLGALTQGASAFAIRPGANGRISAVPYQIPPQEAARDRGVLQRLNTTHAIGRQIAIQRRQTRALNRQRQNNLRPGNQQNRGQNRGPGGGQRPFNRPQRAPALPRGNGRKR
;
A
#
# COMPACT_ATOMS: atom_id res chain seq x y z
N MET A 1 -31.51 1.81 62.47
CA MET A 1 -33.00 1.76 62.60
C MET A 1 -33.62 1.69 61.21
N LYS A 2 -34.46 0.66 61.00
CA LYS A 2 -35.56 0.46 60.06
C LYS A 2 -35.17 0.32 58.53
N ARG A 3 -35.08 -0.92 58.13
CA ARG A 3 -35.62 -1.68 56.98
C ARG A 3 -36.89 -1.02 56.38
N ARG A 4 -37.05 -1.11 55.06
CA ARG A 4 -38.24 -1.68 54.41
C ARG A 4 -37.95 -2.03 52.93
N GLU A 5 -38.09 -3.31 52.68
CA GLU A 5 -38.26 -3.98 51.42
C GLU A 5 -39.57 -3.53 50.74
N PHE A 6 -39.58 -3.53 49.40
CA PHE A 6 -40.79 -3.83 48.63
C PHE A 6 -40.43 -4.62 47.36
N LEU A 7 -40.67 -5.89 47.52
CA LEU A 7 -40.79 -6.88 46.42
C LEU A 7 -42.16 -6.66 45.76
N LYS A 8 -42.25 -6.51 44.45
CA LYS A 8 -43.48 -6.78 43.69
C LYS A 8 -43.16 -7.52 42.39
N ILE A 9 -43.54 -8.78 42.42
CA ILE A 9 -43.75 -9.72 41.35
C ILE A 9 -44.99 -9.28 40.56
N LEU A 10 -44.94 -9.31 39.22
CA LEU A 10 -46.10 -9.49 38.35
C LEU A 10 -45.59 -10.06 37.02
N SER A 11 -45.64 -11.35 36.90
CA SER A 11 -46.49 -12.23 36.04
C SER A 11 -46.66 -11.75 34.63
N GLY A 12 -46.10 -12.45 33.71
CA GLY A 12 -46.51 -13.21 32.54
C GLY A 12 -47.50 -12.58 31.59
N ALA A 13 -47.08 -12.40 30.37
CA ALA A 13 -47.92 -12.55 29.19
C ALA A 13 -47.10 -13.01 28.00
N ILE A 14 -47.16 -14.28 27.73
CA ILE A 14 -46.70 -14.92 26.50
C ILE A 14 -47.73 -14.57 25.43
N TRP A 15 -47.36 -13.75 24.43
CA TRP A 15 -48.12 -13.62 23.21
C TRP A 15 -47.53 -14.53 22.13
N PRO A 16 -48.40 -15.43 21.52
CA PRO A 16 -47.97 -16.16 20.34
C PRO A 16 -48.01 -15.22 19.14
N ALA A 17 -46.91 -15.05 18.49
CA ALA A 17 -46.82 -14.40 17.18
C ALA A 17 -47.47 -15.30 16.13
N ILE A 18 -48.66 -14.93 15.70
CA ILE A 18 -49.36 -15.51 14.54
C ILE A 18 -48.76 -14.84 13.30
N TRP A 19 -47.94 -15.58 12.55
CA TRP A 19 -47.54 -15.17 11.21
C TRP A 19 -48.72 -15.43 10.24
N PRO A 20 -49.11 -14.45 9.42
CA PRO A 20 -50.06 -14.74 8.35
C PRO A 20 -49.33 -15.53 7.25
N VAL A 21 -49.86 -16.71 6.97
CA VAL A 21 -49.53 -17.50 5.77
C VAL A 21 -49.98 -16.68 4.56
N ALA A 22 -49.07 -16.19 3.76
CA ALA A 22 -49.35 -15.54 2.50
C ALA A 22 -49.98 -16.55 1.53
N ALA A 23 -51.27 -16.41 1.28
CA ALA A 23 -51.98 -17.14 0.24
C ALA A 23 -51.36 -16.84 -1.13
N ARG A 24 -50.84 -17.87 -1.79
CA ARG A 24 -50.47 -17.80 -3.20
C ARG A 24 -51.73 -17.53 -4.03
N ALA A 25 -51.86 -16.32 -4.52
CA ALA A 25 -52.82 -16.03 -5.59
C ALA A 25 -52.34 -16.74 -6.86
N GLN A 26 -53.11 -17.77 -7.27
CA GLN A 26 -52.98 -18.40 -8.59
C GLN A 26 -53.58 -17.40 -9.60
N TYR A 27 -52.74 -16.81 -10.44
CA TYR A 27 -53.15 -16.08 -11.61
C TYR A 27 -53.62 -17.10 -12.68
N PRO A 28 -54.86 -17.04 -13.17
CA PRO A 28 -55.25 -17.82 -14.35
C PRO A 28 -54.56 -17.20 -15.57
N GLY A 29 -53.78 -18.02 -16.28
CA GLY A 29 -53.15 -17.63 -17.53
C GLY A 29 -54.18 -17.26 -18.59
N PRO A 30 -53.87 -16.34 -19.51
CA PRO A 30 -54.80 -15.98 -20.60
C PRO A 30 -54.98 -17.15 -21.55
N PRO A 31 -56.21 -17.30 -22.13
CA PRO A 31 -56.47 -18.36 -23.08
C PRO A 31 -55.68 -18.15 -24.37
N TYR A 32 -55.12 -19.25 -24.89
CA TYR A 32 -54.48 -19.27 -26.19
C TYR A 32 -55.48 -18.86 -27.29
N GLY A 33 -55.45 -17.57 -27.65
CA GLY A 33 -56.18 -17.03 -28.79
C GLY A 33 -55.21 -16.76 -29.94
N ALA A 34 -55.58 -17.20 -31.11
CA ALA A 34 -54.84 -17.12 -32.37
C ALA A 34 -54.27 -15.72 -32.64
N SER A 35 -52.99 -15.68 -33.03
CA SER A 35 -52.26 -14.49 -33.44
C SER A 35 -52.85 -13.90 -34.73
N PRO A 36 -53.22 -12.62 -34.78
CA PRO A 36 -53.68 -11.97 -36.01
C PRO A 36 -52.50 -11.23 -36.70
N TYR A 37 -51.37 -11.88 -36.88
CA TYR A 37 -50.33 -11.29 -37.72
C TYR A 37 -50.38 -11.87 -39.13
N PRO A 38 -50.56 -11.03 -40.18
CA PRO A 38 -50.50 -11.48 -41.55
C PRO A 38 -49.09 -11.98 -41.86
N THR A 39 -48.99 -13.18 -42.37
CA THR A 39 -47.76 -13.74 -42.93
C THR A 39 -47.35 -12.92 -44.16
N SER A 40 -46.44 -11.98 -43.96
CA SER A 40 -45.78 -11.31 -45.08
C SER A 40 -44.72 -12.24 -45.67
N PRO A 41 -44.70 -12.47 -46.97
CA PRO A 41 -43.64 -13.24 -47.63
C PRO A 41 -42.39 -12.33 -47.76
N TYR A 42 -41.63 -12.20 -46.66
CA TYR A 42 -40.33 -11.55 -46.75
C TYR A 42 -39.36 -12.56 -47.34
N GLN A 43 -39.14 -12.46 -48.66
CA GLN A 43 -38.03 -13.12 -49.33
C GLN A 43 -36.74 -12.42 -48.88
N ALA A 44 -35.92 -13.07 -48.05
CA ALA A 44 -34.60 -12.61 -47.71
C ALA A 44 -33.76 -12.49 -48.99
N PRO A 45 -33.07 -11.37 -49.21
CA PRO A 45 -32.11 -11.29 -50.33
C PRO A 45 -30.98 -12.32 -50.17
N PRO A 46 -30.44 -12.83 -51.30
CA PRO A 46 -29.38 -13.82 -51.24
C PRO A 46 -28.18 -13.27 -50.45
N TYR A 47 -27.71 -14.08 -49.52
CA TYR A 47 -26.52 -13.81 -48.70
C TYR A 47 -25.29 -13.68 -49.62
N GLN A 48 -24.81 -12.46 -49.83
CA GLN A 48 -23.51 -12.20 -50.41
C GLN A 48 -22.47 -12.28 -49.28
N PRO A 49 -21.47 -13.19 -49.38
CA PRO A 49 -20.39 -13.19 -48.41
C PRO A 49 -19.61 -11.87 -48.57
N GLN A 50 -19.67 -11.02 -47.56
CA GLN A 50 -18.82 -9.84 -47.50
C GLN A 50 -17.35 -10.30 -47.38
N PRO A 51 -16.43 -9.67 -48.11
CA PRO A 51 -15.00 -9.96 -47.93
C PRO A 51 -14.64 -9.65 -46.48
N ASN A 52 -13.93 -10.60 -45.86
CA ASN A 52 -13.39 -10.53 -44.51
C ASN A 52 -12.76 -9.14 -44.25
N GLN A 53 -13.51 -8.24 -43.65
CA GLN A 53 -12.87 -7.11 -42.98
C GLN A 53 -12.16 -7.71 -41.78
N ALA A 54 -10.84 -7.70 -41.82
CA ALA A 54 -9.99 -8.05 -40.70
C ALA A 54 -10.47 -7.24 -39.51
N VAL A 55 -11.10 -7.92 -38.51
CA VAL A 55 -11.37 -7.34 -37.21
C VAL A 55 -10.02 -6.81 -36.75
N PRO A 56 -9.88 -5.52 -36.40
CA PRO A 56 -8.63 -5.06 -35.81
C PRO A 56 -8.44 -5.91 -34.57
N THR A 57 -7.46 -6.79 -34.61
CA THR A 57 -6.94 -7.51 -33.46
C THR A 57 -6.54 -6.43 -32.49
N ALA A 58 -7.45 -6.12 -31.53
CA ALA A 58 -7.07 -5.32 -30.39
C ALA A 58 -5.82 -6.01 -29.84
N ALA A 59 -4.70 -5.34 -30.00
CA ALA A 59 -3.44 -5.80 -29.46
C ALA A 59 -3.72 -6.16 -28.00
N ILE A 60 -3.66 -7.46 -27.71
CA ILE A 60 -3.57 -7.93 -26.33
C ILE A 60 -2.29 -7.24 -25.87
N GLN A 61 -2.45 -6.15 -25.12
CA GLN A 61 -1.34 -5.55 -24.40
C GLN A 61 -0.89 -6.65 -23.44
N THR A 62 0.08 -7.41 -23.89
CA THR A 62 0.86 -8.32 -23.08
C THR A 62 1.24 -7.53 -21.86
N ALA A 63 0.76 -7.95 -20.69
CA ALA A 63 1.13 -7.37 -19.42
C ALA A 63 2.64 -7.21 -19.44
N ALA A 64 3.14 -5.98 -19.47
CA ALA A 64 4.55 -5.69 -19.49
C ALA A 64 5.18 -6.51 -18.36
N ALA A 65 6.28 -7.20 -18.68
CA ALA A 65 7.09 -7.88 -17.70
C ALA A 65 7.29 -6.96 -16.49
N PRO A 66 7.33 -7.47 -15.24
CA PRO A 66 7.40 -6.65 -14.06
C PRO A 66 8.52 -5.64 -14.23
N ASP A 67 8.15 -4.38 -14.36
CA ASP A 67 9.08 -3.30 -14.60
C ASP A 67 9.98 -3.25 -13.38
N ASP A 68 11.28 -3.45 -13.60
CA ASP A 68 12.30 -3.51 -12.52
C ASP A 68 12.33 -2.23 -11.68
N LYS A 69 11.65 -1.18 -12.14
CA LYS A 69 11.52 0.14 -11.53
C LYS A 69 10.27 0.33 -10.65
N SER A 70 9.35 -0.63 -10.62
CA SER A 70 8.17 -0.47 -9.76
C SER A 70 8.56 -0.55 -8.29
N VAL A 71 8.00 0.33 -7.47
CA VAL A 71 8.33 0.47 -6.04
C VAL A 71 7.30 -0.16 -5.12
N GLY A 72 6.14 -0.50 -5.65
CA GLY A 72 5.02 -1.06 -4.90
C GLY A 72 3.99 -1.72 -5.80
N GLN A 73 2.89 -2.14 -5.18
CA GLN A 73 1.78 -2.81 -5.86
C GLN A 73 0.45 -2.54 -5.14
N VAL A 74 -0.63 -2.49 -5.90
CA VAL A 74 -1.99 -2.47 -5.35
C VAL A 74 -2.29 -3.81 -4.70
N ALA A 75 -2.46 -3.81 -3.39
CA ALA A 75 -2.75 -5.01 -2.60
C ALA A 75 -4.27 -5.26 -2.49
N THR A 76 -5.06 -4.19 -2.31
CA THR A 76 -6.52 -4.28 -2.21
C THR A 76 -7.17 -3.08 -2.89
N LEU A 77 -8.35 -3.28 -3.46
CA LEU A 77 -9.17 -2.22 -4.05
C LEU A 77 -10.65 -2.51 -3.81
N SER A 78 -11.36 -1.52 -3.30
CA SER A 78 -12.82 -1.51 -3.21
C SER A 78 -13.33 -0.24 -3.89
N GLY A 79 -14.29 -0.36 -4.78
CA GLY A 79 -14.77 0.75 -5.58
C GLY A 79 -13.81 1.10 -6.73
N ARG A 80 -13.52 2.38 -6.92
CA ARG A 80 -12.70 2.89 -8.03
C ARG A 80 -11.53 3.72 -7.53
N ALA A 81 -10.37 3.50 -8.11
CA ALA A 81 -9.19 4.34 -7.93
C ALA A 81 -8.48 4.53 -9.27
N THR A 82 -7.75 5.60 -9.40
CA THR A 82 -6.99 5.96 -10.61
C THR A 82 -5.55 6.30 -10.26
N VAL A 83 -4.67 6.12 -11.24
CA VAL A 83 -3.28 6.60 -11.21
C VAL A 83 -3.07 7.59 -12.34
N THR A 84 -2.40 8.69 -12.05
CA THR A 84 -1.90 9.64 -13.03
C THR A 84 -0.38 9.57 -13.02
N ARG A 85 0.22 9.30 -14.19
CA ARG A 85 1.68 9.22 -14.41
C ARG A 85 2.10 10.33 -15.34
N ALA A 86 3.17 11.05 -15.00
CA ALA A 86 3.83 12.08 -15.80
C ALA A 86 3.11 12.46 -17.11
N ASN A 87 2.20 13.43 -17.08
CA ASN A 87 1.48 14.00 -18.24
C ASN A 87 0.59 13.03 -19.03
N VAL A 88 0.29 11.84 -18.50
CA VAL A 88 -0.64 10.87 -19.09
C VAL A 88 -2.01 11.01 -18.41
N ALA A 89 -3.08 10.79 -19.17
CA ALA A 89 -4.43 10.76 -18.61
C ALA A 89 -4.53 9.73 -17.47
N ALA A 90 -5.41 10.01 -16.50
CA ALA A 90 -5.65 9.12 -15.37
C ALA A 90 -6.13 7.75 -15.85
N VAL A 91 -5.52 6.68 -15.36
CA VAL A 91 -5.82 5.29 -15.69
C VAL A 91 -6.44 4.60 -14.47
N ALA A 92 -7.50 3.82 -14.69
CA ALA A 92 -8.12 3.05 -13.61
C ALA A 92 -7.16 1.96 -13.10
N LEU A 93 -7.02 1.89 -11.77
CA LEU A 93 -6.24 0.88 -11.08
C LEU A 93 -7.02 -0.41 -10.87
N LYS A 94 -6.28 -1.51 -10.83
CA LYS A 94 -6.75 -2.85 -10.45
C LYS A 94 -5.84 -3.45 -9.39
N VAL A 95 -6.33 -4.45 -8.68
CA VAL A 95 -5.49 -5.26 -7.78
C VAL A 95 -4.33 -5.87 -8.58
N ALA A 96 -3.16 -5.89 -7.99
CA ALA A 96 -1.89 -6.32 -8.56
C ALA A 96 -1.24 -5.34 -9.55
N ASP A 97 -1.83 -4.17 -9.84
CA ASP A 97 -1.16 -3.14 -10.64
C ASP A 97 0.10 -2.61 -9.93
N HIS A 98 1.13 -2.36 -10.71
CA HIS A 98 2.41 -1.83 -10.24
C HIS A 98 2.33 -0.33 -9.97
N ILE A 99 2.97 0.09 -8.88
CA ILE A 99 3.10 1.49 -8.47
C ILE A 99 4.56 1.91 -8.68
N PHE A 100 4.76 3.13 -9.17
CA PHE A 100 6.05 3.72 -9.49
C PHE A 100 6.28 5.02 -8.73
N GLU A 101 7.52 5.47 -8.70
CA GLU A 101 7.81 6.85 -8.27
C GLU A 101 7.09 7.85 -9.15
N ASN A 102 6.66 8.96 -8.56
CA ASN A 102 5.86 10.03 -9.17
C ASN A 102 4.44 9.61 -9.59
N ASP A 103 3.97 8.41 -9.22
CA ASP A 103 2.56 8.06 -9.38
C ASP A 103 1.70 8.92 -8.44
N ALA A 104 0.70 9.60 -9.01
CA ALA A 104 -0.36 10.26 -8.26
C ALA A 104 -1.60 9.36 -8.24
N LEU A 105 -1.93 8.84 -7.05
CA LEU A 105 -3.01 7.90 -6.82
C LEU A 105 -4.22 8.63 -6.24
N GLN A 106 -5.41 8.34 -6.74
CA GLN A 106 -6.64 8.96 -6.28
C GLN A 106 -7.76 7.94 -6.16
N THR A 107 -8.47 7.98 -5.03
CA THR A 107 -9.69 7.19 -4.79
C THR A 107 -10.93 8.03 -5.06
N ASP A 108 -11.97 7.40 -5.60
CA ASP A 108 -13.28 8.01 -5.79
C ASP A 108 -14.14 7.96 -4.52
N LEU A 109 -15.36 8.49 -4.60
CA LEU A 109 -16.42 8.36 -3.59
C LEU A 109 -16.64 6.87 -3.25
N ASN A 110 -16.87 6.57 -1.98
CA ASN A 110 -17.14 5.21 -1.48
C ASN A 110 -16.10 4.16 -1.89
N SER A 111 -14.87 4.60 -2.11
CA SER A 111 -13.77 3.74 -2.55
C SER A 111 -12.69 3.64 -1.49
N ALA A 112 -11.90 2.56 -1.55
CA ALA A 112 -10.73 2.38 -0.72
C ALA A 112 -9.64 1.66 -1.53
N LEU A 113 -8.40 2.13 -1.40
CA LEU A 113 -7.23 1.58 -2.10
C LEU A 113 -6.17 1.20 -1.07
N GLY A 114 -5.73 -0.05 -1.09
CA GLY A 114 -4.61 -0.53 -0.31
C GLY A 114 -3.39 -0.77 -1.17
N ILE A 115 -2.27 -0.19 -0.78
CA ILE A 115 -0.99 -0.23 -1.50
C ILE A 115 0.07 -0.80 -0.58
N THR A 116 0.91 -1.69 -1.10
CA THR A 116 2.11 -2.15 -0.40
C THR A 116 3.35 -1.79 -1.18
N PHE A 117 4.39 -1.37 -0.49
CA PHE A 117 5.70 -1.05 -1.03
C PHE A 117 6.71 -2.18 -0.78
N ASP A 118 7.85 -2.13 -1.45
CA ASP A 118 8.85 -3.19 -1.40
C ASP A 118 9.51 -3.35 -0.02
N ASP A 119 9.46 -2.31 0.82
CA ASP A 119 9.91 -2.33 2.22
C ASP A 119 8.83 -2.80 3.22
N GLU A 120 7.70 -3.32 2.73
CA GLU A 120 6.51 -3.69 3.50
C GLU A 120 5.71 -2.51 4.05
N THR A 121 6.11 -1.26 3.81
CA THR A 121 5.25 -0.10 4.11
C THR A 121 3.93 -0.24 3.39
N THR A 122 2.84 -0.01 4.09
CA THR A 122 1.50 -0.18 3.56
C THR A 122 0.68 1.08 3.78
N PHE A 123 -0.04 1.51 2.76
CA PHE A 123 -1.05 2.56 2.86
C PHE A 123 -2.45 2.00 2.62
N SER A 124 -3.42 2.53 3.36
CA SER A 124 -4.85 2.37 3.11
C SER A 124 -5.47 3.75 2.92
N LEU A 125 -5.86 4.05 1.69
CA LEU A 125 -6.50 5.28 1.30
C LEU A 125 -8.02 5.11 1.41
N SER A 126 -8.68 6.03 2.10
CA SER A 126 -10.14 6.09 2.15
C SER A 126 -10.71 6.82 0.94
N ALA A 127 -12.04 7.04 0.88
CA ALA A 127 -12.68 7.77 -0.20
C ALA A 127 -12.12 9.19 -0.37
N ASN A 128 -12.10 9.70 -1.61
CA ASN A 128 -11.64 11.04 -1.98
C ASN A 128 -10.22 11.38 -1.50
N THR A 129 -9.35 10.39 -1.44
CA THR A 129 -7.96 10.57 -1.03
C THR A 129 -7.06 10.67 -2.25
N ARG A 130 -6.15 11.65 -2.23
CA ARG A 130 -5.09 11.80 -3.21
C ARG A 130 -3.73 11.76 -2.53
N ILE A 131 -2.87 10.85 -2.98
CA ILE A 131 -1.48 10.70 -2.54
C ILE A 131 -0.56 10.66 -3.75
N VAL A 132 0.64 11.23 -3.61
CA VAL A 132 1.72 11.13 -4.59
C VAL A 132 2.88 10.36 -3.97
N VAL A 133 3.47 9.46 -4.72
CA VAL A 133 4.70 8.74 -4.34
C VAL A 133 5.88 9.58 -4.86
N ASP A 134 6.39 10.52 -4.05
CA ASP A 134 7.44 11.45 -4.52
C ASP A 134 8.78 10.77 -4.74
N LYS A 135 9.19 9.91 -3.79
CA LYS A 135 10.46 9.18 -3.82
C LYS A 135 10.33 7.86 -3.08
N PHE A 136 10.96 6.84 -3.61
CA PHE A 136 11.07 5.56 -2.90
C PHE A 136 12.37 4.85 -3.28
N VAL A 137 13.30 4.77 -2.34
CA VAL A 137 14.55 4.03 -2.47
C VAL A 137 14.62 3.01 -1.35
N TYR A 138 14.63 1.74 -1.72
CA TYR A 138 14.76 0.65 -0.76
C TYR A 138 15.68 -0.43 -1.31
N GLU A 139 16.71 -0.75 -0.54
CA GLU A 139 17.58 -1.90 -0.72
C GLU A 139 17.80 -2.56 0.63
N GLU A 140 17.61 -3.86 0.69
CA GLU A 140 17.73 -4.62 1.93
C GLU A 140 19.16 -4.53 2.49
N GLY A 141 19.28 -4.10 3.75
CA GLY A 141 20.58 -3.90 4.43
C GLY A 141 21.33 -2.61 4.08
N ALA A 142 20.82 -1.79 3.16
CA ALA A 142 21.47 -0.52 2.81
C ALA A 142 21.11 0.59 3.81
N SER A 143 22.05 1.52 4.03
CA SER A 143 21.87 2.69 4.91
C SER A 143 21.22 3.91 4.21
N GLY A 144 21.11 3.89 2.88
CA GLY A 144 20.57 5.00 2.07
C GLY A 144 19.08 4.90 1.74
N ASN A 145 18.34 4.05 2.44
CA ASN A 145 16.92 3.86 2.23
C ASN A 145 16.13 5.12 2.57
N ALA A 146 15.22 5.55 1.68
CA ALA A 146 14.42 6.74 1.87
C ALA A 146 13.06 6.58 1.17
N ALA A 147 12.00 7.10 1.77
CA ALA A 147 10.68 7.16 1.18
C ALA A 147 10.02 8.51 1.47
N SER A 148 9.42 9.10 0.45
CA SER A 148 8.68 10.35 0.58
C SER A 148 7.35 10.26 -0.15
N PHE A 149 6.30 10.66 0.56
CA PHE A 149 4.91 10.65 0.07
C PHE A 149 4.28 12.02 0.31
N ASN A 150 3.40 12.45 -0.59
CA ASN A 150 2.62 13.66 -0.39
C ASN A 150 1.13 13.31 -0.32
N VAL A 151 0.49 13.62 0.81
CA VAL A 151 -0.96 13.48 1.00
C VAL A 151 -1.59 14.84 0.74
N ALA A 152 -2.16 15.01 -0.46
CA ALA A 152 -2.75 16.27 -0.88
C ALA A 152 -4.15 16.49 -0.31
N THR A 153 -4.95 15.41 -0.17
CA THR A 153 -6.32 15.47 0.37
C THR A 153 -6.80 14.09 0.80
N GLY A 154 -7.77 14.04 1.68
CA GLY A 154 -8.44 12.82 2.14
C GLY A 154 -7.81 12.20 3.38
N THR A 155 -8.03 10.90 3.57
CA THR A 155 -7.56 10.13 4.72
C THR A 155 -6.65 9.01 4.25
N ALA A 156 -5.38 9.09 4.65
CA ALA A 156 -4.36 8.08 4.41
C ALA A 156 -3.93 7.46 5.75
N ALA A 157 -4.25 6.18 5.95
CA ALA A 157 -3.69 5.40 7.03
C ALA A 157 -2.47 4.61 6.54
N PHE A 158 -1.46 4.43 7.41
CA PHE A 158 -0.23 3.74 7.02
C PHE A 158 0.35 2.90 8.17
N VAL A 159 1.02 1.82 7.78
CA VAL A 159 2.01 1.11 8.60
C VAL A 159 3.37 1.38 7.99
N ALA A 160 4.23 2.07 8.72
CA ALA A 160 5.60 2.38 8.30
C ALA A 160 6.53 1.23 8.69
N SER A 161 7.23 0.65 7.71
CA SER A 161 8.01 -0.58 7.92
C SER A 161 9.52 -0.35 7.82
N LEU A 162 10.21 -1.06 6.94
CA LEU A 162 11.68 -1.18 6.99
C LEU A 162 12.39 0.14 6.72
N VAL A 163 11.94 0.95 5.75
CA VAL A 163 12.53 2.27 5.47
C VAL A 163 12.43 3.20 6.68
N ALA A 164 11.28 3.21 7.36
CA ALA A 164 11.09 4.04 8.54
C ALA A 164 11.96 3.62 9.74
N LYS A 165 12.39 2.35 9.80
CA LYS A 165 13.26 1.82 10.87
C LYS A 165 14.72 2.09 10.60
N THR A 166 15.16 2.06 9.35
CA THR A 166 16.58 2.10 8.96
C THR A 166 16.96 3.30 8.12
N GLY A 167 16.01 4.07 7.61
CA GLY A 167 16.20 5.16 6.69
C GLY A 167 15.43 6.42 7.06
N ASP A 168 15.01 7.15 6.04
CA ASP A 168 14.33 8.43 6.13
C ASP A 168 12.97 8.32 5.45
N MET A 169 11.91 8.12 6.24
CA MET A 169 10.54 8.12 5.74
C MET A 169 9.84 9.42 6.08
N LYS A 170 9.32 10.10 5.06
CA LYS A 170 8.58 11.36 5.18
C LYS A 170 7.20 11.27 4.57
N ILE A 171 6.24 11.93 5.22
CA ILE A 171 4.93 12.19 4.64
C ILE A 171 4.73 13.70 4.69
N SER A 172 4.52 14.32 3.53
CA SER A 172 4.24 15.74 3.41
C SER A 172 2.75 15.99 3.17
N THR A 173 2.29 17.13 3.63
CA THR A 173 0.99 17.72 3.35
C THR A 173 1.22 19.16 2.92
N ASP A 174 0.15 19.87 2.54
CA ASP A 174 0.26 21.29 2.18
C ASP A 174 0.87 22.17 3.29
N ASN A 175 0.76 21.77 4.55
CA ASN A 175 1.11 22.61 5.70
C ASN A 175 2.22 22.04 6.60
N ALA A 176 2.53 20.76 6.50
CA ALA A 176 3.46 20.10 7.41
C ALA A 176 4.21 18.97 6.73
N THR A 177 5.40 18.67 7.26
CA THR A 177 6.17 17.48 6.93
C THR A 177 6.29 16.60 8.16
N LEU A 178 6.06 15.30 7.99
CA LEU A 178 6.12 14.29 9.04
C LEU A 178 7.35 13.42 8.83
N GLY A 179 8.20 13.31 9.84
CA GLY A 179 9.26 12.30 9.91
C GLY A 179 8.73 11.07 10.64
N ILE A 180 8.70 9.92 9.99
CA ILE A 180 8.09 8.70 10.50
C ILE A 180 9.16 7.73 10.98
N ARG A 181 8.96 7.19 12.17
CA ARG A 181 9.85 6.20 12.80
C ARG A 181 9.06 4.97 13.24
N GLY A 182 8.89 4.01 12.31
CA GLY A 182 8.33 2.68 12.54
C GLY A 182 7.06 2.66 13.37
N THR A 183 5.90 3.00 12.79
CA THR A 183 4.63 3.07 13.51
C THR A 183 3.44 3.08 12.57
N THR A 184 2.27 2.83 13.13
CA THR A 184 0.97 3.01 12.49
C THR A 184 0.47 4.42 12.71
N GLY A 185 0.00 5.08 11.66
CA GLY A 185 -0.55 6.43 11.73
C GLY A 185 -1.71 6.67 10.77
N VAL A 186 -2.43 7.76 11.02
CA VAL A 186 -3.49 8.27 10.15
C VAL A 186 -3.25 9.76 9.91
N VAL A 187 -3.22 10.15 8.64
CA VAL A 187 -3.14 11.54 8.20
C VAL A 187 -4.45 11.88 7.51
N GLU A 188 -5.11 12.91 8.00
CA GLU A 188 -6.33 13.46 7.39
C GLU A 188 -6.04 14.88 6.90
N VAL A 189 -6.24 15.10 5.61
CA VAL A 189 -6.09 16.41 4.96
C VAL A 189 -7.45 16.78 4.37
N PRO A 190 -8.12 17.81 4.91
CA PRO A 190 -9.40 18.25 4.36
C PRO A 190 -9.26 18.69 2.90
N ALA A 191 -10.35 18.61 2.14
CA ALA A 191 -10.41 19.20 0.83
C ALA A 191 -10.18 20.73 0.92
N ILE A 192 -9.64 21.31 -0.14
CA ILE A 192 -9.38 22.76 -0.22
C ILE A 192 -10.68 23.54 0.10
N GLY A 193 -10.60 24.48 1.03
CA GLY A 193 -11.76 25.22 1.53
C GLY A 193 -12.57 24.54 2.61
N GLY A 194 -12.18 23.34 3.06
CA GLY A 194 -12.81 22.66 4.20
C GLY A 194 -12.55 23.39 5.53
N ALA A 195 -13.56 23.37 6.42
CA ALA A 195 -13.47 24.04 7.71
C ALA A 195 -12.56 23.33 8.74
N ASN A 196 -12.22 22.07 8.50
CA ASN A 196 -11.41 21.27 9.41
C ASN A 196 -9.92 21.51 9.20
N ALA A 197 -9.14 21.43 10.28
CA ALA A 197 -7.68 21.44 10.17
C ALA A 197 -7.17 20.03 9.82
N PRO A 198 -6.05 19.92 9.08
CA PRO A 198 -5.36 18.63 8.93
C PRO A 198 -5.04 18.03 10.30
N THR A 199 -5.26 16.72 10.44
CA THR A 199 -4.95 15.98 11.66
C THR A 199 -3.96 14.86 11.41
N ILE A 200 -3.07 14.65 12.37
CA ILE A 200 -2.04 13.62 12.36
C ILE A 200 -2.23 12.80 13.63
N LYS A 201 -2.43 11.51 13.47
CA LYS A 201 -2.74 10.59 14.57
C LYS A 201 -1.74 9.46 14.61
N LEU A 202 -1.26 9.12 15.79
CA LEU A 202 -0.37 8.00 16.04
C LEU A 202 -1.14 6.87 16.72
N TYR A 203 -1.05 5.68 16.16
CA TYR A 203 -1.67 4.48 16.72
C TYR A 203 -0.62 3.40 17.00
N PRO A 204 -0.87 2.50 17.96
CA PRO A 204 -0.05 1.32 18.14
C PRO A 204 -0.10 0.41 16.90
N ASP A 205 1.00 -0.26 16.61
CA ASP A 205 1.04 -1.37 15.67
C ASP A 205 0.25 -2.57 16.20
N THR A 206 0.03 -3.59 15.38
CA THR A 206 -0.73 -4.79 15.77
C THR A 206 -0.07 -5.60 16.89
N ASP A 207 1.24 -5.43 17.09
CA ASP A 207 2.02 -6.02 18.17
C ASP A 207 2.06 -5.16 19.45
N GLY A 208 1.38 -4.00 19.42
CA GLY A 208 1.34 -3.03 20.52
C GLY A 208 2.52 -2.05 20.53
N HIS A 209 3.48 -2.19 19.61
CA HIS A 209 4.58 -1.23 19.50
C HIS A 209 4.04 0.16 19.10
N VAL A 210 4.63 1.20 19.70
CA VAL A 210 4.35 2.59 19.36
C VAL A 210 5.65 3.25 18.96
N GLY A 211 5.75 3.62 17.70
CA GLY A 211 6.91 4.36 17.20
C GLY A 211 6.77 5.87 17.45
N ARG A 212 7.20 6.66 16.48
CA ARG A 212 7.26 8.11 16.62
C ARG A 212 6.90 8.81 15.32
N ILE A 213 6.16 9.91 15.42
CA ILE A 213 5.90 10.86 14.33
C ILE A 213 6.41 12.23 14.77
N GLU A 214 7.41 12.76 14.10
CA GLU A 214 7.89 14.12 14.25
C GLU A 214 7.22 15.03 13.25
N VAL A 215 6.77 16.19 13.69
CA VAL A 215 6.04 17.14 12.85
C VAL A 215 6.88 18.40 12.68
N PHE A 216 7.06 18.80 11.42
CA PHE A 216 7.81 19.97 11.02
C PHE A 216 6.94 20.90 10.17
N ASP A 217 7.23 22.18 10.19
CA ASP A 217 6.68 23.13 9.22
C ASP A 217 7.37 22.99 7.84
N ARG A 218 6.94 23.78 6.86
CA ARG A 218 7.52 23.76 5.51
C ARG A 218 8.98 24.24 5.45
N GLN A 219 9.42 25.02 6.42
CA GLN A 219 10.77 25.53 6.55
C GLN A 219 11.71 24.57 7.31
N GLY A 220 11.17 23.42 7.77
CA GLY A 220 11.89 22.45 8.55
C GLY A 220 11.93 22.76 10.04
N GLY A 221 11.20 23.78 10.50
CA GLY A 221 11.04 24.08 11.92
C GLY A 221 10.22 23.00 12.63
N ARG A 222 10.74 22.47 13.74
CA ARG A 222 10.07 21.41 14.49
C ARG A 222 8.86 21.95 15.25
N LEU A 223 7.67 21.40 14.99
CA LEU A 223 6.40 21.76 15.63
C LEU A 223 6.06 20.87 16.84
N GLY A 224 6.49 19.59 16.80
CA GLY A 224 6.23 18.65 17.89
C GLY A 224 6.55 17.21 17.53
N ALA A 225 6.23 16.29 18.45
CA ALA A 225 6.33 14.86 18.21
C ALA A 225 5.23 14.09 18.91
N LEU A 226 4.66 13.10 18.25
CA LEU A 226 3.75 12.10 18.80
C LEU A 226 4.59 10.86 19.17
N THR A 227 4.47 10.41 20.40
CA THR A 227 5.22 9.26 20.95
C THR A 227 4.34 8.32 21.77
N GLN A 228 3.06 8.65 21.91
CA GLN A 228 2.10 7.85 22.67
C GLN A 228 0.97 7.39 21.74
N GLY A 229 0.57 6.14 21.87
CA GLY A 229 -0.56 5.59 21.13
C GLY A 229 -1.85 6.36 21.40
N ALA A 230 -2.69 6.50 20.37
CA ALA A 230 -3.92 7.28 20.35
C ALA A 230 -3.73 8.78 20.64
N SER A 231 -2.52 9.32 20.37
CA SER A 231 -2.26 10.76 20.43
C SER A 231 -2.38 11.40 19.04
N ALA A 232 -2.73 12.68 19.01
CA ALA A 232 -2.93 13.42 17.77
C ALA A 232 -2.52 14.88 17.85
N PHE A 233 -2.19 15.46 16.70
CA PHE A 233 -2.07 16.89 16.48
C PHE A 233 -3.06 17.36 15.41
N ALA A 234 -3.65 18.54 15.65
CA ALA A 234 -4.28 19.34 14.60
C ALA A 234 -3.29 20.41 14.12
N ILE A 235 -3.11 20.51 12.82
CA ILE A 235 -2.20 21.48 12.20
C ILE A 235 -2.98 22.76 11.86
N ARG A 236 -2.71 23.85 12.59
CA ARG A 236 -3.46 25.09 12.48
C ARG A 236 -2.56 26.29 12.25
N PRO A 237 -3.04 27.34 11.55
CA PRO A 237 -2.38 28.62 11.58
C PRO A 237 -2.34 29.11 13.03
N GLY A 238 -1.15 29.45 13.52
CA GLY A 238 -0.95 30.06 14.83
C GLY A 238 -1.01 31.59 14.74
N ALA A 239 -0.77 32.25 15.89
CA ALA A 239 -0.58 33.69 15.92
C ALA A 239 0.57 34.05 14.95
N ASN A 240 0.43 35.16 14.21
CA ASN A 240 1.41 35.64 13.23
C ASN A 240 1.53 34.78 11.94
N GLY A 241 0.52 33.97 11.59
CA GLY A 241 0.52 33.18 10.35
C GLY A 241 1.49 31.99 10.33
N ARG A 242 2.20 31.72 11.42
CA ARG A 242 3.03 30.52 11.54
C ARG A 242 2.15 29.30 11.79
N ILE A 243 2.54 28.18 11.18
CA ILE A 243 1.86 26.90 11.43
C ILE A 243 2.24 26.38 12.81
N SER A 244 1.27 25.78 13.52
CA SER A 244 1.46 25.15 14.82
C SER A 244 0.79 23.78 14.86
N ALA A 245 1.42 22.83 15.57
CA ALA A 245 0.85 21.53 15.89
C ALA A 245 0.21 21.61 17.29
N VAL A 246 -1.12 21.61 17.32
CA VAL A 246 -1.89 21.72 18.58
C VAL A 246 -2.31 20.32 18.99
N PRO A 247 -2.07 19.89 20.26
CA PRO A 247 -2.59 18.62 20.77
C PRO A 247 -4.10 18.52 20.52
N TYR A 248 -4.52 17.39 19.99
CA TYR A 248 -5.89 17.15 19.59
C TYR A 248 -6.43 15.89 20.26
N GLN A 249 -7.54 16.02 20.96
CA GLN A 249 -8.25 14.87 21.50
C GLN A 249 -9.15 14.28 20.42
N ILE A 250 -8.93 13.02 20.10
CA ILE A 250 -9.71 12.32 19.08
C ILE A 250 -11.13 12.10 19.61
N PRO A 251 -12.18 12.68 18.99
CA PRO A 251 -13.56 12.49 19.46
C PRO A 251 -14.00 11.02 19.30
N PRO A 252 -14.92 10.50 20.13
CA PRO A 252 -15.35 9.10 20.07
C PRO A 252 -15.87 8.66 18.70
N GLN A 253 -16.58 9.53 17.99
CA GLN A 253 -17.08 9.26 16.64
C GLN A 253 -15.94 9.12 15.62
N GLU A 254 -14.91 9.95 15.74
CA GLU A 254 -13.71 9.91 14.90
C GLU A 254 -12.89 8.65 15.23
N ALA A 255 -12.69 8.34 16.49
CA ALA A 255 -12.05 7.10 16.93
C ALA A 255 -12.78 5.84 16.43
N ALA A 256 -14.11 5.88 16.30
CA ALA A 256 -14.90 4.78 15.73
C ALA A 256 -14.66 4.64 14.21
N ARG A 257 -14.56 5.76 13.46
CA ARG A 257 -14.19 5.76 12.03
C ARG A 257 -12.76 5.25 11.84
N ASP A 258 -11.83 5.73 12.65
CA ASP A 258 -10.42 5.34 12.58
C ASP A 258 -10.25 3.84 12.81
N ARG A 259 -11.01 3.23 13.73
CA ARG A 259 -11.00 1.76 13.91
C ARG A 259 -11.31 1.01 12.62
N GLY A 260 -12.31 1.46 11.85
CA GLY A 260 -12.64 0.86 10.56
C GLY A 260 -11.54 1.05 9.51
N VAL A 261 -10.87 2.21 9.50
CA VAL A 261 -9.74 2.49 8.61
C VAL A 261 -8.53 1.62 9.00
N LEU A 262 -8.20 1.54 10.29
CA LEU A 262 -7.09 0.72 10.80
C LEU A 262 -7.32 -0.77 10.57
N GLN A 263 -8.55 -1.26 10.70
CA GLN A 263 -8.88 -2.65 10.39
C GLN A 263 -8.61 -2.98 8.91
N ARG A 264 -9.01 -2.10 7.99
CA ARG A 264 -8.69 -2.25 6.56
C ARG A 264 -7.19 -2.20 6.31
N LEU A 265 -6.50 -1.25 6.96
CA LEU A 265 -5.05 -1.13 6.87
C LEU A 265 -4.35 -2.42 7.31
N ASN A 266 -4.71 -2.99 8.46
CA ASN A 266 -4.12 -4.22 8.98
C ASN A 266 -4.37 -5.41 8.05
N THR A 267 -5.58 -5.52 7.48
CA THR A 267 -5.88 -6.54 6.47
C THR A 267 -5.01 -6.36 5.22
N THR A 268 -4.90 -5.13 4.73
CA THR A 268 -4.05 -4.78 3.58
C THR A 268 -2.58 -5.07 3.88
N HIS A 269 -2.11 -4.73 5.09
CA HIS A 269 -0.72 -4.98 5.50
C HIS A 269 -0.39 -6.47 5.57
N ALA A 270 -1.30 -7.29 6.08
CA ALA A 270 -1.12 -8.75 6.11
C ALA A 270 -0.96 -9.34 4.70
N ILE A 271 -1.80 -8.91 3.75
CA ILE A 271 -1.71 -9.29 2.33
C ILE A 271 -0.43 -8.72 1.71
N GLY A 272 -0.16 -7.44 1.96
CA GLY A 272 0.95 -6.68 1.38
C GLY A 272 2.32 -7.25 1.73
N ARG A 273 2.52 -7.70 2.96
CA ARG A 273 3.77 -8.35 3.37
C ARG A 273 4.11 -9.57 2.51
N GLN A 274 3.13 -10.40 2.19
CA GLN A 274 3.34 -11.55 1.31
C GLN A 274 3.76 -11.10 -0.10
N ILE A 275 3.08 -10.09 -0.62
CA ILE A 275 3.38 -9.49 -1.93
C ILE A 275 4.81 -8.91 -1.94
N ALA A 276 5.19 -8.12 -0.96
CA ALA A 276 6.51 -7.49 -0.87
C ALA A 276 7.64 -8.53 -0.80
N ILE A 277 7.48 -9.57 0.02
CA ILE A 277 8.43 -10.67 0.12
C ILE A 277 8.59 -11.39 -1.23
N GLN A 278 7.47 -11.74 -1.88
CA GLN A 278 7.49 -12.41 -3.17
C GLN A 278 8.17 -11.55 -4.25
N ARG A 279 7.88 -10.25 -4.29
CA ARG A 279 8.51 -9.31 -5.24
C ARG A 279 10.03 -9.23 -5.04
N ARG A 280 10.50 -9.12 -3.80
CA ARG A 280 11.94 -9.11 -3.48
C ARG A 280 12.63 -10.39 -3.94
N GLN A 281 12.03 -11.56 -3.69
CA GLN A 281 12.56 -12.85 -4.13
C GLN A 281 12.64 -12.94 -5.66
N THR A 282 11.60 -12.53 -6.37
CA THR A 282 11.57 -12.52 -7.84
C THR A 282 12.66 -11.63 -8.43
N ARG A 283 12.83 -10.41 -7.88
CA ARG A 283 13.90 -9.50 -8.31
C ARG A 283 15.29 -10.06 -8.05
N ALA A 284 15.52 -10.67 -6.89
CA ALA A 284 16.80 -11.30 -6.58
C ALA A 284 17.14 -12.41 -7.58
N LEU A 285 16.18 -13.27 -7.92
CA LEU A 285 16.34 -14.32 -8.92
C LEU A 285 16.61 -13.76 -10.32
N ASN A 286 15.92 -12.71 -10.72
CA ASN A 286 16.11 -12.06 -12.01
C ASN A 286 17.50 -11.40 -12.12
N ARG A 287 17.97 -10.71 -11.08
CA ARG A 287 19.34 -10.18 -11.02
C ARG A 287 20.39 -11.28 -11.15
N GLN A 288 20.18 -12.40 -10.46
CA GLN A 288 21.09 -13.55 -10.56
C GLN A 288 21.13 -14.15 -11.95
N ARG A 289 19.97 -14.29 -12.62
CA ARG A 289 19.88 -14.74 -14.02
C ARG A 289 20.60 -13.79 -14.97
N GLN A 290 20.40 -12.49 -14.86
CA GLN A 290 21.08 -11.49 -15.69
C GLN A 290 22.59 -11.51 -15.51
N ASN A 291 23.10 -11.66 -14.27
CA ASN A 291 24.52 -11.75 -13.99
C ASN A 291 25.14 -13.03 -14.60
N ASN A 292 24.40 -14.13 -14.62
CA ASN A 292 24.85 -15.38 -15.24
C ASN A 292 24.86 -15.34 -16.79
N LEU A 293 24.07 -14.44 -17.39
CA LEU A 293 23.97 -14.27 -18.85
C LEU A 293 24.98 -13.24 -19.41
N ARG A 294 25.69 -12.48 -18.54
CA ARG A 294 26.72 -11.53 -19.01
C ARG A 294 27.91 -12.28 -19.59
N PRO A 295 28.38 -11.95 -20.82
CA PRO A 295 29.45 -12.70 -21.53
C PRO A 295 30.78 -12.82 -20.78
N GLY A 296 31.08 -11.89 -19.86
CA GLY A 296 32.30 -11.93 -19.05
C GLY A 296 32.39 -13.09 -18.04
N ASN A 297 31.26 -13.75 -17.71
CA ASN A 297 31.28 -14.86 -16.76
C ASN A 297 31.48 -16.23 -17.44
N GLN A 298 31.42 -16.29 -18.77
CA GLN A 298 31.66 -17.53 -19.50
C GLN A 298 33.16 -17.83 -19.74
N GLN A 299 34.03 -16.81 -19.73
CA GLN A 299 35.47 -17.03 -19.92
C GLN A 299 36.15 -17.70 -18.73
N ASN A 300 35.59 -17.70 -17.54
CA ASN A 300 36.19 -18.34 -16.37
C ASN A 300 35.72 -19.79 -16.15
N ARG A 301 34.72 -20.28 -16.90
CA ARG A 301 34.27 -21.70 -16.80
C ARG A 301 34.99 -22.64 -17.79
N GLY A 302 35.74 -22.10 -18.76
CA GLY A 302 36.40 -22.89 -19.83
C GLY A 302 37.84 -23.30 -19.57
N GLN A 303 38.51 -22.76 -18.54
CA GLN A 303 39.94 -22.99 -18.33
C GLN A 303 40.31 -24.07 -17.31
N ASN A 304 39.32 -24.81 -16.76
CA ASN A 304 39.64 -25.88 -15.79
C ASN A 304 39.37 -27.30 -16.32
N ARG A 305 39.53 -27.51 -17.63
CA ARG A 305 39.57 -28.86 -18.25
C ARG A 305 40.70 -28.92 -19.26
N GLY A 306 41.90 -29.10 -18.78
CA GLY A 306 43.03 -29.56 -19.58
C GLY A 306 43.50 -30.90 -19.01
N PRO A 307 43.66 -31.94 -19.85
CA PRO A 307 44.13 -33.23 -19.40
C PRO A 307 45.67 -33.30 -19.44
N GLY A 308 46.22 -33.80 -18.36
CA GLY A 308 47.41 -34.63 -18.49
C GLY A 308 48.80 -33.98 -18.41
N GLY A 309 49.54 -34.44 -17.46
CA GLY A 309 50.91 -34.85 -17.67
C GLY A 309 52.00 -33.83 -17.34
N GLY A 310 52.77 -34.14 -16.32
CA GLY A 310 54.12 -33.58 -16.19
C GLY A 310 54.53 -33.23 -14.77
N GLN A 311 55.01 -34.23 -14.04
CA GLN A 311 55.77 -34.06 -12.83
C GLN A 311 56.99 -33.19 -13.08
N ARG A 312 57.14 -32.06 -12.41
CA ARG A 312 58.45 -31.40 -12.18
C ARG A 312 58.61 -31.12 -10.70
N PRO A 313 59.71 -31.47 -10.07
CA PRO A 313 59.96 -31.25 -8.63
C PRO A 313 60.24 -29.77 -8.40
N PHE A 314 59.45 -29.16 -7.56
CA PHE A 314 59.71 -27.80 -7.04
C PHE A 314 60.73 -27.86 -5.93
N ASN A 315 61.91 -27.34 -6.22
CA ASN A 315 62.96 -27.04 -5.26
C ASN A 315 62.49 -25.81 -4.43
N ARG A 316 62.34 -26.02 -3.13
CA ARG A 316 61.89 -25.01 -2.18
C ARG A 316 63.14 -24.32 -1.60
N PRO A 317 63.36 -22.99 -1.74
CA PRO A 317 64.44 -22.31 -1.02
C PRO A 317 64.06 -22.19 0.48
N GLN A 318 64.93 -22.63 1.32
CA GLN A 318 64.86 -22.49 2.78
C GLN A 318 64.90 -21.02 3.16
N ARG A 319 63.95 -20.58 3.95
CA ARG A 319 63.89 -19.28 4.58
C ARG A 319 64.80 -19.29 5.81
N ALA A 320 65.74 -18.38 5.90
CA ALA A 320 66.61 -18.11 7.05
C ALA A 320 65.78 -17.64 8.26
N PRO A 321 66.22 -17.93 9.49
CA PRO A 321 65.48 -17.55 10.70
C PRO A 321 65.66 -16.04 11.01
N ALA A 322 64.54 -15.42 11.40
CA ALA A 322 64.45 -14.03 11.81
C ALA A 322 65.05 -13.85 13.21
N LEU A 323 65.94 -12.88 13.35
CA LEU A 323 66.54 -12.41 14.62
C LEU A 323 65.52 -11.69 15.51
N PRO A 324 65.64 -11.75 16.86
CA PRO A 324 64.69 -11.13 17.77
C PRO A 324 64.88 -9.62 17.85
N ARG A 325 63.82 -8.83 17.76
CA ARG A 325 63.83 -7.39 18.04
C ARG A 325 63.86 -7.14 19.54
N GLY A 326 64.90 -6.49 19.98
CA GLY A 326 65.14 -6.07 21.35
C GLY A 326 64.15 -5.02 21.85
N ASN A 327 63.77 -5.17 23.11
CA ASN A 327 63.12 -4.19 23.97
C ASN A 327 63.97 -2.90 24.10
N GLY A 328 63.38 -1.79 23.67
CA GLY A 328 63.91 -0.44 23.99
C GLY A 328 62.96 0.31 24.88
N ARG A 329 63.28 0.33 26.16
CA ARG A 329 62.66 1.15 27.21
C ARG A 329 63.29 2.56 27.18
N LYS A 330 62.55 3.56 27.69
CA LYS A 330 62.91 4.92 28.14
C LYS A 330 62.64 6.03 27.08
N ARG A 331 62.02 7.13 27.40
CA ARG A 331 61.61 7.89 28.63
C ARG A 331 60.35 8.67 28.35
#